data_0438051bcf36de9421920948b2050667
#
_entry.id   0438051bcf36de9421920948b2050667
#
_cell.length_a   1.000
_cell.length_b   1.000
_cell.length_c   1.000
_cell.angle_alpha   90.00
_cell.angle_beta   90.00
_cell.angle_gamma   90.00
#
_symmetry.space_group_name_H-M   'P 1'
#
loop_
_entity.id
_entity.type
_entity.pdbx_description
1 polymer ?
#
loop_
_entity_poly.entity_id
_entity_poly.type
_entity_poly.pdbx_seq_one_letter_code
_entity_poly.pdbx_strand_id
1 'polypeptide(L)'
;MGNIIEKIKKLFALGEVNPVQDEKLIFKILLACERASIIVVAIVSGVAVAAYGYLLASGYTDWEWVRWVTAIVLFGLATAITDVGVKYFIQKGAFDFFVFFKFSWVKGLKDTLFMRAMQLVAWACMCALIAGMFLFDYYSVDAVRNPVANMVKKEKAINADSLRRVVDGQEQARVGAVVEAINAVQADIRSTERQIESTKTRVYNSESKLRKLIERDHNGWAVGQMKAKQSKETAGLNNQLLTLRQNKAELEQQRTRDLAYRSQIIAATDSSALAENTAIAGRNTALVTGTSTMFIWLGFFAKCIAGLIRIMLVVLFLGNPVDANQDGKVDYRDVTSAAAEGFIQG
;
A
#
# COMPACT_ATOMS: atom_id res chain seq x y z
N MET A 1 -6.09 51.69 -3.53
CA MET A 1 -5.43 50.54 -4.20
C MET A 1 -3.90 50.63 -4.16
N GLY A 2 -3.28 51.79 -4.38
CA GLY A 2 -1.82 51.93 -4.33
C GLY A 2 -1.14 51.30 -3.09
N ASN A 3 -1.80 51.38 -1.94
CA ASN A 3 -1.26 50.89 -0.68
C ASN A 3 -1.16 49.32 -0.59
N ILE A 4 -1.98 48.57 -1.35
CA ILE A 4 -1.93 47.10 -1.36
C ILE A 4 -0.85 46.62 -2.31
N ILE A 5 -0.73 47.26 -3.48
CA ILE A 5 0.31 46.97 -4.47
C ILE A 5 1.69 47.27 -3.90
N GLU A 6 1.82 48.37 -3.18
CA GLU A 6 3.07 48.77 -2.50
C GLU A 6 3.46 47.78 -1.37
N LYS A 7 2.48 47.24 -0.64
CA LYS A 7 2.71 46.16 0.34
C LYS A 7 3.12 44.86 -0.31
N ILE A 8 2.52 44.50 -1.45
CA ILE A 8 2.91 43.28 -2.23
C ILE A 8 4.31 43.47 -2.82
N LYS A 9 4.64 44.65 -3.34
CA LYS A 9 6.01 44.97 -3.82
C LYS A 9 7.06 44.85 -2.72
N LYS A 10 6.76 45.32 -1.49
CA LYS A 10 7.66 45.18 -0.32
C LYS A 10 7.81 43.73 0.11
N LEU A 11 6.76 42.92 -0.01
CA LEU A 11 6.79 41.48 0.36
C LEU A 11 7.66 40.65 -0.57
N PHE A 12 7.74 41.02 -1.85
CA PHE A 12 8.47 40.24 -2.86
C PHE A 12 9.82 40.86 -3.27
N ALA A 13 10.25 41.95 -2.60
CA ALA A 13 11.53 42.65 -2.88
C ALA A 13 11.78 42.91 -4.39
N LEU A 14 10.71 43.11 -5.15
CA LEU A 14 10.78 43.43 -6.57
C LEU A 14 11.22 44.88 -6.71
N GLY A 15 12.37 45.09 -7.36
CA GLY A 15 12.98 46.39 -7.54
C GLY A 15 12.08 47.42 -8.26
N GLU A 16 12.50 48.68 -8.31
CA GLU A 16 11.79 49.78 -8.95
C GLU A 16 11.42 49.46 -10.41
N VAL A 17 10.15 49.11 -10.64
CA VAL A 17 9.61 48.78 -11.97
C VAL A 17 8.40 49.70 -12.24
N ASN A 18 8.23 50.06 -13.49
CA ASN A 18 7.18 50.95 -13.97
C ASN A 18 5.77 50.46 -13.58
N PRO A 19 4.98 51.21 -12.77
CA PRO A 19 3.74 50.67 -12.17
C PRO A 19 2.73 50.12 -13.18
N VAL A 20 2.64 50.66 -14.38
CA VAL A 20 1.71 50.21 -15.42
C VAL A 20 2.14 48.88 -16.06
N GLN A 21 3.45 48.62 -16.19
CA GLN A 21 3.93 47.34 -16.72
C GLN A 21 3.83 46.23 -15.69
N ASP A 22 3.98 46.55 -14.41
CA ASP A 22 3.89 45.59 -13.33
C ASP A 22 2.47 45.07 -13.11
N GLU A 23 1.48 45.93 -13.23
CA GLU A 23 0.09 45.53 -13.13
C GLU A 23 -0.29 44.51 -14.23
N LYS A 24 0.10 44.77 -15.48
CA LYS A 24 -0.09 43.82 -16.58
C LYS A 24 0.65 42.52 -16.37
N LEU A 25 1.83 42.52 -15.78
CA LEU A 25 2.60 41.33 -15.46
C LEU A 25 1.91 40.52 -14.37
N ILE A 26 1.46 41.16 -13.27
CA ILE A 26 0.74 40.53 -12.18
C ILE A 26 -0.52 39.86 -12.69
N PHE A 27 -1.30 40.53 -13.56
CA PHE A 27 -2.50 39.94 -14.17
C PHE A 27 -2.18 38.70 -15.02
N LYS A 28 -1.13 38.76 -15.85
CA LYS A 28 -0.70 37.60 -16.66
C LYS A 28 -0.27 36.46 -15.77
N ILE A 29 0.45 36.71 -14.68
CA ILE A 29 0.86 35.70 -13.72
C ILE A 29 -0.37 35.08 -13.02
N LEU A 30 -1.31 35.90 -12.53
CA LEU A 30 -2.54 35.43 -11.91
C LEU A 30 -3.36 34.56 -12.87
N LEU A 31 -3.50 35.00 -14.12
CA LEU A 31 -4.22 34.24 -15.14
C LEU A 31 -3.52 32.93 -15.49
N ALA A 32 -2.18 32.92 -15.52
CA ALA A 32 -1.41 31.70 -15.74
C ALA A 32 -1.53 30.73 -14.55
N CYS A 33 -1.45 31.25 -13.32
CA CYS A 33 -1.66 30.44 -12.10
C CYS A 33 -3.08 29.87 -12.02
N GLU A 34 -4.08 30.66 -12.42
CA GLU A 34 -5.45 30.19 -12.50
C GLU A 34 -5.60 29.05 -13.52
N ARG A 35 -5.09 29.23 -14.73
CA ARG A 35 -5.13 28.20 -15.78
C ARG A 35 -4.44 26.92 -15.31
N ALA A 36 -3.26 27.04 -14.70
CA ALA A 36 -2.55 25.91 -14.14
C ALA A 36 -3.37 25.21 -13.04
N SER A 37 -3.99 25.97 -12.13
CA SER A 37 -4.85 25.43 -11.08
C SER A 37 -6.08 24.73 -11.66
N ILE A 38 -6.72 25.28 -12.67
CA ILE A 38 -7.87 24.64 -13.36
C ILE A 38 -7.45 23.33 -14.03
N ILE A 39 -6.28 23.30 -14.67
CA ILE A 39 -5.76 22.05 -15.26
C ILE A 39 -5.55 20.99 -14.20
N VAL A 40 -4.94 21.34 -13.06
CA VAL A 40 -4.76 20.41 -11.95
C VAL A 40 -6.11 19.91 -11.42
N VAL A 41 -7.08 20.80 -11.23
CA VAL A 41 -8.44 20.45 -10.81
C VAL A 41 -9.10 19.51 -11.83
N ALA A 42 -9.01 19.82 -13.11
CA ALA A 42 -9.57 19.03 -14.19
C ALA A 42 -8.99 17.62 -14.22
N ILE A 43 -7.67 17.49 -14.07
CA ILE A 43 -7.00 16.18 -14.01
C ILE A 43 -7.45 15.41 -12.77
N VAL A 44 -7.38 16.01 -11.57
CA VAL A 44 -7.70 15.32 -10.33
C VAL A 44 -9.18 14.90 -10.27
N SER A 45 -10.09 15.85 -10.49
CA SER A 45 -11.53 15.56 -10.48
C SER A 45 -11.95 14.66 -11.66
N GLY A 46 -11.37 14.89 -12.84
CA GLY A 46 -11.63 14.08 -14.02
C GLY A 46 -11.20 12.62 -13.83
N VAL A 47 -10.01 12.37 -13.28
CA VAL A 47 -9.52 11.02 -12.98
C VAL A 47 -10.40 10.34 -11.93
N ALA A 48 -10.82 11.07 -10.88
CA ALA A 48 -11.69 10.53 -9.84
C ALA A 48 -13.06 10.10 -10.43
N VAL A 49 -13.68 10.95 -11.25
CA VAL A 49 -14.97 10.66 -11.89
C VAL A 49 -14.86 9.57 -12.94
N ALA A 50 -13.77 9.55 -13.72
CA ALA A 50 -13.50 8.48 -14.68
C ALA A 50 -13.33 7.12 -14.01
N ALA A 51 -12.57 7.07 -12.90
CA ALA A 51 -12.40 5.87 -12.11
C ALA A 51 -13.73 5.35 -11.54
N TYR A 52 -14.56 6.26 -11.02
CA TYR A 52 -15.91 5.92 -10.55
C TYR A 52 -16.79 5.41 -11.69
N GLY A 53 -16.76 6.06 -12.86
CA GLY A 53 -17.49 5.64 -14.03
C GLY A 53 -17.09 4.27 -14.54
N TYR A 54 -15.81 3.97 -14.55
CA TYR A 54 -15.29 2.65 -14.90
C TYR A 54 -15.80 1.57 -13.93
N LEU A 55 -15.76 1.84 -12.63
CA LEU A 55 -16.26 0.93 -11.60
C LEU A 55 -17.78 0.75 -11.72
N LEU A 56 -18.53 1.83 -11.92
CA LEU A 56 -19.96 1.77 -12.11
C LEU A 56 -20.31 0.90 -13.33
N ALA A 57 -19.68 1.14 -14.47
CA ALA A 57 -19.91 0.37 -15.70
C ALA A 57 -19.52 -1.10 -15.53
N SER A 58 -18.53 -1.42 -14.70
CA SER A 58 -18.13 -2.81 -14.40
C SER A 58 -19.23 -3.61 -13.70
N GLY A 59 -20.15 -2.95 -13.00
CA GLY A 59 -21.33 -3.59 -12.39
C GLY A 59 -22.45 -3.94 -13.36
N TYR A 60 -22.42 -3.35 -14.58
CA TYR A 60 -23.49 -3.51 -15.58
C TYR A 60 -23.07 -4.25 -16.84
N THR A 61 -21.77 -4.31 -17.14
CA THR A 61 -21.27 -4.92 -18.36
C THR A 61 -19.90 -5.54 -18.20
N ASP A 62 -19.67 -6.67 -18.87
CA ASP A 62 -18.36 -7.31 -18.96
C ASP A 62 -17.51 -6.77 -20.11
N TRP A 63 -18.07 -5.94 -20.98
CA TRP A 63 -17.38 -5.39 -22.13
C TRP A 63 -16.42 -4.29 -21.71
N GLU A 64 -15.13 -4.54 -21.79
CA GLU A 64 -14.08 -3.63 -21.33
C GLU A 64 -14.08 -2.29 -22.07
N TRP A 65 -14.36 -2.30 -23.37
CA TRP A 65 -14.44 -1.07 -24.16
C TRP A 65 -15.57 -0.14 -23.70
N VAL A 66 -16.72 -0.68 -23.26
CA VAL A 66 -17.85 0.13 -22.72
C VAL A 66 -17.43 0.80 -21.41
N ARG A 67 -16.68 0.10 -20.55
CA ARG A 67 -16.14 0.65 -19.30
C ARG A 67 -15.22 1.84 -19.58
N TRP A 68 -14.31 1.69 -20.56
CA TRP A 68 -13.40 2.77 -20.95
C TRP A 68 -14.12 3.95 -21.59
N VAL A 69 -15.09 3.73 -22.48
CA VAL A 69 -15.90 4.80 -23.08
C VAL A 69 -16.65 5.58 -22.00
N THR A 70 -17.27 4.89 -21.05
CA THR A 70 -17.95 5.53 -19.90
C THR A 70 -16.99 6.38 -19.08
N ALA A 71 -15.81 5.86 -18.78
CA ALA A 71 -14.78 6.60 -18.06
C ALA A 71 -14.34 7.88 -18.80
N ILE A 72 -14.09 7.79 -20.10
CA ILE A 72 -13.67 8.93 -20.94
C ILE A 72 -14.79 9.98 -21.04
N VAL A 73 -16.03 9.57 -21.24
CA VAL A 73 -17.18 10.50 -21.31
C VAL A 73 -17.35 11.21 -19.98
N LEU A 74 -17.30 10.49 -18.86
CA LEU A 74 -17.43 11.09 -17.54
C LEU A 74 -16.25 11.98 -17.17
N PHE A 75 -15.03 11.62 -17.60
CA PHE A 75 -13.86 12.51 -17.47
C PHE A 75 -14.10 13.84 -18.19
N GLY A 76 -14.52 13.81 -19.46
CA GLY A 76 -14.81 15.00 -20.23
C GLY A 76 -15.91 15.87 -19.63
N LEU A 77 -17.01 15.24 -19.18
CA LEU A 77 -18.10 15.93 -18.49
C LEU A 77 -17.67 16.57 -17.18
N ALA A 78 -16.93 15.85 -16.34
CA ALA A 78 -16.43 16.39 -15.07
C ALA A 78 -15.48 17.57 -15.28
N THR A 79 -14.61 17.48 -16.28
CA THR A 79 -13.68 18.55 -16.65
C THR A 79 -14.45 19.79 -17.13
N ALA A 80 -15.43 19.62 -18.02
CA ALA A 80 -16.25 20.71 -18.54
C ALA A 80 -17.09 21.37 -17.43
N ILE A 81 -17.74 20.58 -16.59
CA ILE A 81 -18.54 21.08 -15.44
C ILE A 81 -17.65 21.84 -14.45
N THR A 82 -16.44 21.33 -14.17
CA THR A 82 -15.52 21.99 -13.26
C THR A 82 -15.03 23.34 -13.82
N ASP A 83 -14.66 23.39 -15.11
CA ASP A 83 -14.19 24.61 -15.74
C ASP A 83 -15.31 25.67 -15.83
N VAL A 84 -16.50 25.29 -16.29
CA VAL A 84 -17.68 26.18 -16.35
C VAL A 84 -18.12 26.58 -14.94
N GLY A 85 -18.13 25.63 -14.00
CA GLY A 85 -18.52 25.87 -12.60
C GLY A 85 -17.63 26.91 -11.93
N VAL A 86 -16.33 26.73 -12.00
CA VAL A 86 -15.36 27.66 -11.40
C VAL A 86 -15.46 29.03 -12.07
N LYS A 87 -15.45 29.09 -13.39
CA LYS A 87 -15.47 30.37 -14.12
C LYS A 87 -16.81 31.10 -13.98
N TYR A 88 -17.91 30.38 -14.16
CA TYR A 88 -19.23 31.02 -14.19
C TYR A 88 -19.75 31.31 -12.78
N PHE A 89 -19.83 30.31 -11.92
CA PHE A 89 -20.47 30.48 -10.60
C PHE A 89 -19.65 31.32 -9.63
N ILE A 90 -18.34 31.08 -9.54
CA ILE A 90 -17.48 31.84 -8.63
C ILE A 90 -17.34 33.27 -9.14
N GLN A 91 -17.09 33.46 -10.43
CA GLN A 91 -16.93 34.79 -11.01
C GLN A 91 -18.20 35.61 -10.94
N LYS A 92 -19.35 35.02 -11.38
CA LYS A 92 -20.64 35.70 -11.32
C LYS A 92 -21.06 35.97 -9.88
N GLY A 93 -20.94 34.96 -9.00
CA GLY A 93 -21.30 35.12 -7.59
C GLY A 93 -20.44 36.20 -6.89
N ALA A 94 -19.14 36.23 -7.14
CA ALA A 94 -18.26 37.25 -6.63
C ALA A 94 -18.59 38.64 -7.19
N PHE A 95 -18.85 38.74 -8.51
CA PHE A 95 -19.24 39.99 -9.15
C PHE A 95 -20.54 40.50 -8.56
N ASP A 96 -21.59 39.69 -8.49
CA ASP A 96 -22.91 40.09 -7.93
C ASP A 96 -22.77 40.50 -6.46
N PHE A 97 -21.96 39.78 -5.66
CA PHE A 97 -21.71 40.12 -4.27
C PHE A 97 -21.02 41.46 -4.10
N PHE A 98 -19.95 41.70 -4.82
CA PHE A 98 -19.19 42.98 -4.69
C PHE A 98 -19.98 44.14 -5.29
N VAL A 99 -20.71 43.98 -6.39
CA VAL A 99 -21.60 45.01 -6.93
C VAL A 99 -22.68 45.34 -5.90
N PHE A 100 -23.25 44.33 -5.24
CA PHE A 100 -24.21 44.56 -4.15
C PHE A 100 -23.64 45.43 -3.04
N PHE A 101 -22.46 45.10 -2.52
CA PHE A 101 -21.82 45.89 -1.45
C PHE A 101 -21.45 47.29 -1.90
N LYS A 102 -20.98 47.48 -3.13
CA LYS A 102 -20.59 48.78 -3.67
C LYS A 102 -21.81 49.70 -3.90
N PHE A 103 -22.95 49.14 -4.37
CA PHE A 103 -24.15 49.89 -4.67
C PHE A 103 -25.06 50.12 -3.45
N SER A 104 -25.01 49.29 -2.44
CA SER A 104 -25.81 49.48 -1.22
C SER A 104 -25.52 50.78 -0.48
N TRP A 105 -24.34 51.38 -0.73
CA TRP A 105 -23.89 52.64 -0.13
C TRP A 105 -24.31 53.91 -0.93
N VAL A 106 -24.81 53.75 -2.17
CA VAL A 106 -24.89 54.88 -3.11
C VAL A 106 -26.32 55.22 -3.57
N LYS A 107 -27.33 54.38 -3.57
CA LYS A 107 -28.67 54.73 -4.09
C LYS A 107 -29.86 54.01 -3.45
N GLY A 108 -30.94 54.81 -3.36
CA GLY A 108 -32.23 54.62 -2.71
C GLY A 108 -32.97 53.29 -2.76
N LEU A 109 -33.71 53.11 -1.73
CA LEU A 109 -34.17 51.86 -1.08
C LEU A 109 -35.26 51.03 -1.78
N LYS A 110 -35.89 51.44 -2.89
CA LYS A 110 -37.13 50.82 -3.35
C LYS A 110 -36.96 49.64 -4.32
N ASP A 111 -35.94 49.61 -5.16
CA ASP A 111 -35.70 48.46 -6.09
C ASP A 111 -34.77 47.43 -5.53
N THR A 112 -34.34 47.65 -4.30
CA THR A 112 -33.22 46.94 -3.71
C THR A 112 -33.60 45.62 -2.98
N LEU A 113 -34.83 45.48 -2.49
CA LEU A 113 -35.18 44.34 -1.60
C LEU A 113 -35.38 43.05 -2.37
N PHE A 114 -36.01 43.08 -3.55
CA PHE A 114 -36.12 41.91 -4.42
C PHE A 114 -34.79 41.48 -5.00
N MET A 115 -34.02 42.44 -5.51
CA MET A 115 -32.65 42.16 -6.01
C MET A 115 -31.74 41.62 -4.93
N ARG A 116 -31.86 42.13 -3.67
CA ARG A 116 -31.14 41.61 -2.51
C ARG A 116 -31.52 40.18 -2.17
N ALA A 117 -32.80 39.84 -2.21
CA ALA A 117 -33.25 38.47 -1.97
C ALA A 117 -32.71 37.50 -3.06
N MET A 118 -32.76 37.90 -4.33
CA MET A 118 -32.24 37.10 -5.43
C MET A 118 -30.71 36.94 -5.35
N GLN A 119 -29.98 37.95 -4.93
CA GLN A 119 -28.53 37.85 -4.74
C GLN A 119 -28.15 36.97 -3.56
N LEU A 120 -28.89 37.04 -2.44
CA LEU A 120 -28.71 36.12 -1.32
C LEU A 120 -28.99 34.66 -1.71
N VAL A 121 -30.03 34.41 -2.51
CA VAL A 121 -30.33 33.06 -3.04
C VAL A 121 -29.22 32.59 -3.95
N ALA A 122 -28.73 33.46 -4.88
CA ALA A 122 -27.60 33.12 -5.75
C ALA A 122 -26.33 32.79 -4.95
N TRP A 123 -26.06 33.56 -3.90
CA TRP A 123 -24.94 33.32 -2.99
C TRP A 123 -25.08 32.02 -2.20
N ALA A 124 -26.27 31.72 -1.67
CA ALA A 124 -26.55 30.47 -0.99
C ALA A 124 -26.39 29.27 -1.92
N CYS A 125 -26.89 29.37 -3.16
CA CYS A 125 -26.70 28.35 -4.20
C CYS A 125 -25.19 28.14 -4.54
N MET A 126 -24.43 29.23 -4.64
CA MET A 126 -22.99 29.15 -4.88
C MET A 126 -22.28 28.45 -3.72
N CYS A 127 -22.59 28.80 -2.47
CA CYS A 127 -22.02 28.12 -1.30
C CYS A 127 -22.39 26.63 -1.26
N ALA A 128 -23.64 26.30 -1.59
CA ALA A 128 -24.10 24.93 -1.66
C ALA A 128 -23.39 24.13 -2.76
N LEU A 129 -23.17 24.72 -3.93
CA LEU A 129 -22.40 24.08 -5.02
C LEU A 129 -20.93 23.87 -4.64
N ILE A 130 -20.30 24.86 -4.03
CA ILE A 130 -18.93 24.72 -3.53
C ILE A 130 -18.85 23.61 -2.47
N ALA A 131 -19.76 23.61 -1.50
CA ALA A 131 -19.84 22.56 -0.50
C ALA A 131 -20.10 21.17 -1.14
N GLY A 132 -20.97 21.10 -2.14
CA GLY A 132 -21.23 19.89 -2.92
C GLY A 132 -19.99 19.38 -3.65
N MET A 133 -19.19 20.27 -4.24
CA MET A 133 -17.92 19.89 -4.87
C MET A 133 -16.90 19.33 -3.86
N PHE A 134 -16.86 19.89 -2.64
CA PHE A 134 -15.99 19.35 -1.58
C PHE A 134 -16.44 17.99 -1.09
N LEU A 135 -17.76 17.83 -0.86
CA LEU A 135 -18.33 16.55 -0.48
C LEU A 135 -18.07 15.49 -1.56
N PHE A 136 -18.22 15.85 -2.84
CA PHE A 136 -17.92 14.95 -3.93
C PHE A 136 -16.46 14.52 -3.95
N ASP A 137 -15.52 15.45 -3.77
CA ASP A 137 -14.10 15.11 -3.68
C ASP A 137 -13.82 14.17 -2.50
N TYR A 138 -14.44 14.42 -1.34
CA TYR A 138 -14.30 13.58 -0.16
C TYR A 138 -14.81 12.15 -0.40
N TYR A 139 -16.00 12.00 -0.99
CA TYR A 139 -16.56 10.68 -1.30
C TYR A 139 -15.87 9.98 -2.48
N SER A 140 -15.18 10.70 -3.34
CA SER A 140 -14.43 10.11 -4.45
C SER A 140 -13.08 9.50 -4.03
N VAL A 141 -12.65 9.66 -2.77
CA VAL A 141 -11.41 9.04 -2.23
C VAL A 141 -11.35 7.55 -2.53
N ASP A 142 -12.44 6.85 -2.27
CA ASP A 142 -12.50 5.39 -2.47
C ASP A 142 -12.45 5.01 -3.96
N ALA A 143 -13.03 5.84 -4.84
CA ALA A 143 -12.96 5.63 -6.28
C ALA A 143 -11.53 5.80 -6.83
N VAL A 144 -10.77 6.76 -6.31
CA VAL A 144 -9.37 7.00 -6.68
C VAL A 144 -8.42 5.95 -6.10
N ARG A 145 -8.80 5.30 -5.02
CA ARG A 145 -7.97 4.31 -4.33
C ARG A 145 -7.51 3.16 -5.23
N ASN A 146 -8.39 2.63 -6.07
CA ASN A 146 -8.06 1.52 -6.98
C ASN A 146 -7.06 1.90 -8.07
N PRO A 147 -7.24 3.00 -8.85
CA PRO A 147 -6.23 3.47 -9.79
C PRO A 147 -4.89 3.76 -9.12
N VAL A 148 -4.87 4.43 -7.96
CA VAL A 148 -3.65 4.70 -7.19
C VAL A 148 -3.00 3.41 -6.72
N ALA A 149 -3.78 2.41 -6.29
CA ALA A 149 -3.26 1.11 -5.89
C ALA A 149 -2.51 0.37 -7.01
N ASN A 150 -2.86 0.64 -8.27
CA ASN A 150 -2.18 0.08 -9.44
C ASN A 150 -0.94 0.87 -9.86
N MET A 151 -0.88 2.16 -9.56
CA MET A 151 0.25 3.04 -9.89
C MET A 151 1.37 2.97 -8.84
N VAL A 152 1.03 2.67 -7.60
CA VAL A 152 1.98 2.63 -6.50
C VAL A 152 2.70 1.27 -6.49
N LYS A 153 4.04 1.32 -6.43
CA LYS A 153 4.87 0.12 -6.29
C LYS A 153 4.69 -0.48 -4.90
N LYS A 154 3.97 -1.59 -4.83
CA LYS A 154 3.71 -2.33 -3.58
C LYS A 154 4.89 -3.23 -3.22
N GLU A 155 5.14 -3.39 -1.93
CA GLU A 155 6.03 -4.42 -1.43
C GLU A 155 5.42 -5.80 -1.72
N LYS A 156 6.28 -6.72 -2.20
CA LYS A 156 5.85 -8.09 -2.48
C LYS A 156 5.76 -8.88 -1.17
N ALA A 157 4.70 -9.65 -1.03
CA ALA A 157 4.58 -10.59 0.07
C ALA A 157 5.69 -11.65 0.02
N ILE A 158 6.14 -12.06 1.20
CA ILE A 158 7.10 -13.15 1.35
C ILE A 158 6.39 -14.45 0.99
N ASN A 159 7.02 -15.25 0.13
CA ASN A 159 6.54 -16.58 -0.18
C ASN A 159 6.87 -17.54 0.98
N ALA A 160 5.93 -17.69 1.90
CA ALA A 160 6.06 -18.55 3.08
C ALA A 160 6.36 -20.01 2.70
N ASP A 161 5.74 -20.53 1.62
CA ASP A 161 5.98 -21.88 1.17
C ASP A 161 7.42 -22.12 0.67
N SER A 162 7.99 -21.12 0.00
CA SER A 162 9.39 -21.18 -0.43
C SER A 162 10.35 -21.19 0.76
N LEU A 163 10.11 -20.30 1.73
CA LEU A 163 10.91 -20.23 2.95
C LEU A 163 10.81 -21.54 3.76
N ARG A 164 9.60 -22.04 3.93
CA ARG A 164 9.31 -23.31 4.59
C ARG A 164 10.04 -24.48 3.93
N ARG A 165 10.01 -24.59 2.58
CA ARG A 165 10.72 -25.65 1.86
C ARG A 165 12.23 -25.63 2.09
N VAL A 166 12.83 -24.46 2.14
CA VAL A 166 14.27 -24.33 2.39
C VAL A 166 14.60 -24.78 3.80
N VAL A 167 13.88 -24.31 4.82
CA VAL A 167 14.09 -24.68 6.22
C VAL A 167 13.80 -26.18 6.42
N ASP A 168 12.69 -26.68 5.88
CA ASP A 168 12.31 -28.10 5.97
C ASP A 168 13.38 -29.01 5.34
N GLY A 169 13.92 -28.63 4.18
CA GLY A 169 14.99 -29.37 3.50
C GLY A 169 16.28 -29.44 4.33
N GLN A 170 16.67 -28.35 4.97
CA GLN A 170 17.84 -28.32 5.85
C GLN A 170 17.67 -29.22 7.08
N GLU A 171 16.52 -29.13 7.75
CA GLU A 171 16.24 -29.94 8.93
C GLU A 171 16.01 -31.43 8.58
N GLN A 172 15.45 -31.71 7.41
CA GLN A 172 15.32 -33.07 6.92
C GLN A 172 16.69 -33.72 6.64
N ALA A 173 17.65 -32.99 6.08
CA ALA A 173 19.00 -33.49 5.91
C ALA A 173 19.67 -33.83 7.24
N ARG A 174 19.48 -32.97 8.27
CA ARG A 174 19.99 -33.21 9.61
C ARG A 174 19.39 -34.46 10.27
N VAL A 175 18.09 -34.60 10.22
CA VAL A 175 17.41 -35.82 10.72
C VAL A 175 17.83 -37.06 9.93
N GLY A 176 18.02 -36.94 8.62
CA GLY A 176 18.49 -38.00 7.74
C GLY A 176 19.84 -38.55 8.17
N ALA A 177 20.82 -37.68 8.49
CA ALA A 177 22.13 -38.08 8.96
C ALA A 177 22.08 -38.91 10.26
N VAL A 178 21.19 -38.52 11.20
CA VAL A 178 20.99 -39.29 12.44
C VAL A 178 20.36 -40.66 12.14
N VAL A 179 19.43 -40.74 11.21
CA VAL A 179 18.82 -42.02 10.78
C VAL A 179 19.87 -42.94 10.15
N GLU A 180 20.76 -42.43 9.31
CA GLU A 180 21.86 -43.21 8.74
C GLU A 180 22.82 -43.72 9.81
N ALA A 181 23.16 -42.90 10.81
CA ALA A 181 23.98 -43.31 11.95
C ALA A 181 23.30 -44.43 12.77
N ILE A 182 22.00 -44.35 13.00
CA ILE A 182 21.22 -45.40 13.67
C ILE A 182 21.29 -46.72 12.87
N ASN A 183 21.13 -46.64 11.54
CA ASN A 183 21.19 -47.82 10.67
C ASN A 183 22.59 -48.45 10.66
N ALA A 184 23.65 -47.65 10.66
CA ALA A 184 25.00 -48.14 10.76
C ALA A 184 25.25 -48.91 12.11
N VAL A 185 24.88 -48.26 13.23
CA VAL A 185 24.98 -48.89 14.54
C VAL A 185 24.13 -50.19 14.63
N GLN A 186 22.96 -50.20 14.02
CA GLN A 186 22.13 -51.39 13.94
C GLN A 186 22.77 -52.52 13.13
N ALA A 187 23.50 -52.20 12.07
CA ALA A 187 24.28 -53.18 11.29
C ALA A 187 25.44 -53.76 12.15
N ASP A 188 26.13 -52.90 12.91
CA ASP A 188 27.22 -53.32 13.81
C ASP A 188 26.68 -54.22 14.93
N ILE A 189 25.53 -53.92 15.50
CA ILE A 189 24.86 -54.76 16.49
C ILE A 189 24.64 -56.15 15.91
N ARG A 190 24.03 -56.25 14.71
CA ARG A 190 23.78 -57.53 14.06
C ARG A 190 25.05 -58.30 13.73
N SER A 191 26.12 -57.61 13.32
CA SER A 191 27.43 -58.19 13.09
C SER A 191 28.03 -58.79 14.35
N THR A 192 27.99 -58.00 15.44
CA THR A 192 28.49 -58.45 16.76
C THR A 192 27.69 -59.63 17.29
N GLU A 193 26.39 -59.63 17.18
CA GLU A 193 25.54 -60.76 17.57
C GLU A 193 25.87 -62.04 16.77
N ARG A 194 26.11 -61.92 15.45
CA ARG A 194 26.60 -63.06 14.64
C ARG A 194 27.96 -63.55 15.06
N GLN A 195 28.90 -62.64 15.46
CA GLN A 195 30.21 -63.02 15.94
C GLN A 195 30.11 -63.79 17.30
N ILE A 196 29.23 -63.34 18.17
CA ILE A 196 28.97 -64.04 19.46
C ILE A 196 28.46 -65.43 19.17
N GLU A 197 27.47 -65.59 18.28
CA GLU A 197 26.91 -66.89 17.99
C GLU A 197 27.92 -67.83 17.30
N SER A 198 28.69 -67.33 16.35
CA SER A 198 29.75 -68.09 15.69
C SER A 198 30.83 -68.50 16.67
N THR A 199 31.19 -67.64 17.66
CA THR A 199 32.16 -67.97 18.72
C THR A 199 31.60 -69.08 19.61
N LYS A 200 30.34 -68.99 20.01
CA LYS A 200 29.70 -70.02 20.82
C LYS A 200 29.69 -71.39 20.08
N THR A 201 29.37 -71.38 18.79
CA THR A 201 29.38 -72.57 17.94
C THR A 201 30.77 -73.13 17.78
N ARG A 202 31.78 -72.24 17.57
CA ARG A 202 33.18 -72.66 17.48
C ARG A 202 33.66 -73.29 18.77
N VAL A 203 33.36 -72.71 19.95
CA VAL A 203 33.73 -73.27 21.25
C VAL A 203 33.07 -74.65 21.42
N TYR A 204 31.79 -74.78 21.07
CA TYR A 204 31.08 -76.05 21.16
C TYR A 204 31.72 -77.11 20.24
N ASN A 205 32.06 -76.77 19.01
CA ASN A 205 32.61 -77.71 18.04
C ASN A 205 34.08 -78.09 18.29
N SER A 206 34.91 -77.13 18.82
CA SER A 206 36.34 -77.39 19.09
C SER A 206 36.59 -78.31 20.28
N GLU A 207 35.65 -78.46 21.14
CA GLU A 207 35.71 -79.28 22.35
C GLU A 207 34.98 -80.67 22.16
N SER A 208 35.41 -81.41 21.16
CA SER A 208 34.78 -82.68 20.83
C SER A 208 34.76 -83.70 22.00
N LYS A 209 35.80 -83.64 22.87
CA LYS A 209 35.85 -84.42 24.10
C LYS A 209 34.81 -83.93 25.11
N LEU A 210 34.66 -82.62 25.27
CA LEU A 210 33.69 -81.99 26.16
C LEU A 210 32.25 -82.24 25.68
N ARG A 211 32.02 -82.28 24.40
CA ARG A 211 30.73 -82.62 23.81
C ARG A 211 30.30 -84.06 24.17
N LYS A 212 31.19 -85.02 24.04
CA LYS A 212 30.91 -86.43 24.47
C LYS A 212 30.70 -86.53 25.96
N LEU A 213 31.36 -85.70 26.78
CA LEU A 213 31.15 -85.60 28.22
C LEU A 213 29.80 -84.94 28.56
N ILE A 214 29.38 -83.94 27.82
CA ILE A 214 28.08 -83.29 27.99
C ILE A 214 26.92 -84.33 27.73
N GLU A 215 27.05 -85.16 26.72
CA GLU A 215 26.09 -86.19 26.43
C GLU A 215 25.94 -87.29 27.54
N ARG A 216 26.95 -87.45 28.36
CA ARG A 216 27.06 -88.36 29.49
C ARG A 216 26.92 -87.76 30.87
N ASP A 217 26.80 -86.40 30.95
CA ASP A 217 26.87 -85.65 32.18
C ASP A 217 25.52 -85.63 32.90
N HIS A 218 25.36 -86.45 33.91
CA HIS A 218 24.20 -86.44 34.78
C HIS A 218 24.14 -85.30 35.79
N ASN A 219 25.27 -84.66 36.07
CA ASN A 219 25.37 -83.57 37.09
C ASN A 219 25.48 -82.17 36.50
N GLY A 220 25.48 -81.97 35.18
CA GLY A 220 25.59 -80.69 34.52
C GLY A 220 26.97 -80.03 34.62
N TRP A 221 28.01 -80.67 35.16
CA TRP A 221 29.35 -80.12 35.29
C TRP A 221 29.98 -79.78 33.94
N ALA A 222 29.91 -80.71 32.98
CA ALA A 222 30.49 -80.48 31.64
C ALA A 222 29.78 -79.33 30.88
N VAL A 223 28.47 -79.25 31.05
CA VAL A 223 27.68 -78.13 30.52
C VAL A 223 28.08 -76.79 31.14
N GLY A 224 28.30 -76.80 32.44
CA GLY A 224 28.81 -75.65 33.18
C GLY A 224 30.16 -75.16 32.67
N GLN A 225 31.14 -76.05 32.46
CA GLN A 225 32.48 -75.72 31.92
C GLN A 225 32.39 -75.14 30.50
N MET A 226 31.58 -75.72 29.62
CA MET A 226 31.37 -75.19 28.30
C MET A 226 30.78 -73.78 28.32
N LYS A 227 29.74 -73.54 29.11
CA LYS A 227 29.15 -72.21 29.29
C LYS A 227 30.15 -71.21 29.82
N ALA A 228 30.97 -71.58 30.80
CA ALA A 228 32.01 -70.72 31.38
C ALA A 228 33.06 -70.31 30.32
N LYS A 229 33.49 -71.27 29.44
CA LYS A 229 34.42 -71.02 28.37
C LYS A 229 33.79 -70.11 27.27
N GLN A 230 32.55 -70.40 26.86
CA GLN A 230 31.82 -69.51 25.96
C GLN A 230 31.68 -68.11 26.51
N SER A 231 31.28 -67.96 27.76
CA SER A 231 31.17 -66.65 28.41
C SER A 231 32.48 -65.88 28.44
N LYS A 232 33.60 -66.56 28.76
CA LYS A 232 34.94 -65.95 28.76
C LYS A 232 35.36 -65.48 27.37
N GLU A 233 35.18 -66.31 26.33
CA GLU A 233 35.57 -65.94 24.96
C GLU A 233 34.62 -64.89 24.34
N THR A 234 33.37 -64.81 24.77
CA THR A 234 32.42 -63.77 24.29
C THR A 234 32.30 -62.57 25.17
N ALA A 235 33.02 -62.48 26.30
CA ALA A 235 32.92 -61.36 27.26
C ALA A 235 33.19 -60.00 26.60
N GLY A 236 34.27 -59.90 25.81
CA GLY A 236 34.59 -58.65 25.07
C GLY A 236 33.51 -58.26 24.07
N LEU A 237 32.98 -59.22 23.32
CA LEU A 237 31.91 -58.96 22.33
C LEU A 237 30.58 -58.61 23.03
N ASN A 238 30.27 -59.19 24.19
CA ASN A 238 29.07 -58.79 24.93
C ASN A 238 29.19 -57.34 25.48
N ASN A 239 30.37 -56.93 25.97
CA ASN A 239 30.59 -55.54 26.36
C ASN A 239 30.46 -54.61 25.15
N GLN A 240 31.02 -54.95 24.01
CA GLN A 240 30.88 -54.18 22.80
C GLN A 240 29.41 -54.05 22.36
N LEU A 241 28.63 -55.19 22.44
CA LEU A 241 27.21 -55.19 22.13
C LEU A 241 26.43 -54.26 23.08
N LEU A 242 26.78 -54.21 24.37
CA LEU A 242 26.13 -53.32 25.32
C LEU A 242 26.38 -51.85 24.95
N THR A 243 27.64 -51.51 24.64
CA THR A 243 28.01 -50.15 24.22
C THR A 243 27.27 -49.75 22.94
N LEU A 244 27.20 -50.61 21.92
CA LEU A 244 26.47 -50.36 20.67
C LEU A 244 24.96 -50.14 20.91
N ARG A 245 24.36 -50.89 21.82
CA ARG A 245 22.94 -50.72 22.18
C ARG A 245 22.71 -49.41 22.93
N GLN A 246 23.63 -48.96 23.79
CA GLN A 246 23.57 -47.67 24.44
C GLN A 246 23.68 -46.52 23.41
N ASN A 247 24.68 -46.62 22.53
CA ASN A 247 24.86 -45.63 21.48
C ASN A 247 23.61 -45.51 20.55
N LYS A 248 22.98 -46.67 20.22
CA LYS A 248 21.74 -46.67 19.48
C LYS A 248 20.61 -45.92 20.21
N ALA A 249 20.45 -46.20 21.51
CA ALA A 249 19.43 -45.54 22.33
C ALA A 249 19.65 -44.01 22.41
N GLU A 250 20.91 -43.57 22.53
CA GLU A 250 21.25 -42.13 22.48
C GLU A 250 20.91 -41.49 21.14
N LEU A 251 21.26 -42.14 20.04
CA LEU A 251 20.91 -41.66 18.67
C LEU A 251 19.41 -41.61 18.45
N GLU A 252 18.64 -42.59 18.91
CA GLU A 252 17.17 -42.57 18.85
C GLU A 252 16.58 -41.41 19.65
N GLN A 253 17.13 -41.11 20.82
CA GLN A 253 16.76 -39.97 21.64
C GLN A 253 17.09 -38.65 20.89
N GLN A 254 18.27 -38.57 20.29
CA GLN A 254 18.67 -37.41 19.51
C GLN A 254 17.72 -37.22 18.33
N ARG A 255 17.38 -38.26 17.56
CA ARG A 255 16.40 -38.21 16.49
C ARG A 255 15.06 -37.63 16.94
N THR A 256 14.58 -38.07 18.10
CA THR A 256 13.31 -37.58 18.67
C THR A 256 13.38 -36.09 18.98
N ARG A 257 14.50 -35.62 19.57
CA ARG A 257 14.73 -34.18 19.84
C ARG A 257 14.81 -33.38 18.53
N ASP A 258 15.52 -33.87 17.54
CA ASP A 258 15.67 -33.18 16.24
C ASP A 258 14.34 -33.09 15.47
N LEU A 259 13.49 -34.10 15.54
CA LEU A 259 12.15 -34.05 14.99
C LEU A 259 11.25 -33.03 15.69
N ALA A 260 11.32 -32.96 17.02
CA ALA A 260 10.59 -31.94 17.78
C ALA A 260 11.08 -30.52 17.44
N TYR A 261 12.40 -30.33 17.36
CA TYR A 261 13.01 -29.07 16.97
C TYR A 261 12.62 -28.64 15.55
N ARG A 262 12.64 -29.56 14.58
CA ARG A 262 12.16 -29.32 13.22
C ARG A 262 10.73 -28.80 13.21
N SER A 263 9.82 -29.42 13.95
CA SER A 263 8.43 -28.96 14.02
C SER A 263 8.28 -27.56 14.60
N GLN A 264 9.09 -27.23 15.63
CA GLN A 264 9.11 -25.90 16.25
C GLN A 264 9.65 -24.82 15.27
N ILE A 265 10.74 -25.10 14.57
CA ILE A 265 11.31 -24.15 13.60
C ILE A 265 10.35 -23.90 12.44
N ILE A 266 9.69 -24.93 11.91
CA ILE A 266 8.71 -24.76 10.85
C ILE A 266 7.56 -23.87 11.33
N ALA A 267 7.01 -24.15 12.52
CA ALA A 267 5.93 -23.34 13.09
C ALA A 267 6.36 -21.88 13.34
N ALA A 268 7.58 -21.65 13.83
CA ALA A 268 8.14 -20.32 14.01
C ALA A 268 8.33 -19.58 12.67
N THR A 269 8.80 -20.30 11.65
CA THR A 269 8.96 -19.75 10.28
C THR A 269 7.62 -19.35 9.69
N ASP A 270 6.60 -20.19 9.79
CA ASP A 270 5.24 -19.90 9.31
C ASP A 270 4.64 -18.69 10.04
N SER A 271 4.80 -18.61 11.38
CA SER A 271 4.30 -17.49 12.16
C SER A 271 5.01 -16.16 11.84
N SER A 272 6.33 -16.20 11.66
CA SER A 272 7.11 -15.00 11.30
C SER A 272 6.79 -14.52 9.88
N ALA A 273 6.64 -15.42 8.92
CA ALA A 273 6.22 -15.08 7.56
C ALA A 273 4.80 -14.50 7.52
N LEU A 274 3.88 -15.01 8.31
CA LEU A 274 2.52 -14.47 8.45
C LEU A 274 2.54 -13.07 9.05
N ALA A 275 3.30 -12.85 10.12
CA ALA A 275 3.43 -11.55 10.77
C ALA A 275 4.02 -10.51 9.80
N GLU A 276 5.09 -10.85 9.08
CA GLU A 276 5.71 -9.95 8.10
C GLU A 276 4.77 -9.66 6.91
N ASN A 277 4.06 -10.66 6.39
CA ASN A 277 3.07 -10.46 5.33
C ASN A 277 1.92 -9.55 5.78
N THR A 278 1.51 -9.65 7.04
CA THR A 278 0.50 -8.77 7.63
C THR A 278 1.04 -7.33 7.73
N ALA A 279 2.28 -7.16 8.15
CA ALA A 279 2.95 -5.86 8.20
C ALA A 279 3.11 -5.26 6.79
N ILE A 280 3.52 -6.04 5.79
CA ILE A 280 3.61 -5.62 4.37
C ILE A 280 2.24 -5.18 3.86
N ALA A 281 1.18 -5.94 4.13
CA ALA A 281 -0.19 -5.59 3.75
C ALA A 281 -0.62 -4.26 4.41
N GLY A 282 -0.29 -4.05 5.68
CA GLY A 282 -0.53 -2.80 6.39
C GLY A 282 0.21 -1.62 5.76
N ARG A 283 1.51 -1.75 5.49
CA ARG A 283 2.32 -0.72 4.82
C ARG A 283 1.78 -0.39 3.42
N ASN A 284 1.44 -1.40 2.62
CA ASN A 284 0.86 -1.21 1.29
C ASN A 284 -0.49 -0.48 1.36
N THR A 285 -1.34 -0.82 2.33
CA THR A 285 -2.62 -0.14 2.53
C THR A 285 -2.42 1.31 2.96
N ALA A 286 -1.52 1.58 3.90
CA ALA A 286 -1.19 2.94 4.34
C ALA A 286 -0.63 3.79 3.18
N LEU A 287 0.25 3.22 2.36
CA LEU A 287 0.84 3.89 1.20
C LEU A 287 -0.24 4.27 0.16
N VAL A 288 -1.13 3.33 -0.18
CA VAL A 288 -2.23 3.59 -1.13
C VAL A 288 -3.19 4.64 -0.57
N THR A 289 -3.59 4.52 0.70
CA THR A 289 -4.49 5.48 1.34
C THR A 289 -3.85 6.86 1.44
N GLY A 290 -2.61 6.95 1.88
CA GLY A 290 -1.87 8.23 1.98
C GLY A 290 -1.73 8.92 0.62
N THR A 291 -1.38 8.17 -0.43
CA THR A 291 -1.25 8.71 -1.79
C THR A 291 -2.59 9.17 -2.33
N SER A 292 -3.67 8.40 -2.13
CA SER A 292 -5.03 8.78 -2.55
C SER A 292 -5.51 10.04 -1.84
N THR A 293 -5.28 10.15 -0.54
CA THR A 293 -5.63 11.31 0.27
C THR A 293 -4.85 12.55 -0.20
N MET A 294 -3.53 12.41 -0.42
CA MET A 294 -2.69 13.51 -0.93
C MET A 294 -3.18 14.01 -2.30
N PHE A 295 -3.55 13.09 -3.19
CA PHE A 295 -4.07 13.43 -4.52
C PHE A 295 -5.35 14.28 -4.43
N ILE A 296 -6.27 13.94 -3.53
CA ILE A 296 -7.51 14.68 -3.32
C ILE A 296 -7.25 16.05 -2.71
N TRP A 297 -6.37 16.12 -1.70
CA TRP A 297 -5.99 17.40 -1.12
C TRP A 297 -5.35 18.34 -2.16
N LEU A 298 -4.56 17.80 -3.09
CA LEU A 298 -4.01 18.57 -4.20
C LEU A 298 -5.12 19.19 -5.06
N GLY A 299 -6.15 18.42 -5.40
CA GLY A 299 -7.32 18.90 -6.13
C GLY A 299 -8.10 19.97 -5.36
N PHE A 300 -8.29 19.76 -4.06
CA PHE A 300 -8.93 20.72 -3.16
C PHE A 300 -8.18 22.07 -3.12
N PHE A 301 -6.87 22.05 -2.85
CA PHE A 301 -6.08 23.28 -2.83
C PHE A 301 -6.05 23.99 -4.18
N ALA A 302 -5.97 23.25 -5.28
CA ALA A 302 -6.04 23.83 -6.62
C ALA A 302 -7.38 24.52 -6.87
N LYS A 303 -8.51 23.95 -6.42
CA LYS A 303 -9.85 24.60 -6.49
C LYS A 303 -9.90 25.88 -5.67
N CYS A 304 -9.38 25.84 -4.44
CA CYS A 304 -9.30 27.04 -3.59
C CYS A 304 -8.49 28.15 -4.24
N ILE A 305 -7.33 27.81 -4.80
CA ILE A 305 -6.45 28.78 -5.47
C ILE A 305 -7.15 29.37 -6.69
N ALA A 306 -7.74 28.54 -7.56
CA ALA A 306 -8.47 29.02 -8.73
C ALA A 306 -9.64 29.93 -8.34
N GLY A 307 -10.41 29.58 -7.31
CA GLY A 307 -11.50 30.39 -6.78
C GLY A 307 -11.03 31.73 -6.22
N LEU A 308 -9.98 31.74 -5.43
CA LEU A 308 -9.40 32.97 -4.86
C LEU A 308 -8.88 33.90 -5.97
N ILE A 309 -8.19 33.36 -6.96
CA ILE A 309 -7.70 34.16 -8.10
C ILE A 309 -8.87 34.80 -8.84
N ARG A 310 -9.97 34.06 -9.07
CA ARG A 310 -11.18 34.60 -9.70
C ARG A 310 -11.83 35.71 -8.88
N ILE A 311 -11.93 35.55 -7.57
CA ILE A 311 -12.43 36.59 -6.70
C ILE A 311 -11.53 37.84 -6.77
N MET A 312 -10.20 37.67 -6.75
CA MET A 312 -9.26 38.78 -6.90
C MET A 312 -9.41 39.50 -8.23
N LEU A 313 -9.57 38.78 -9.34
CA LEU A 313 -9.80 39.36 -10.67
C LEU A 313 -11.08 40.21 -10.67
N VAL A 314 -12.16 39.72 -10.08
CA VAL A 314 -13.41 40.48 -9.94
C VAL A 314 -13.23 41.75 -9.13
N VAL A 315 -12.54 41.68 -7.98
CA VAL A 315 -12.28 42.85 -7.13
C VAL A 315 -11.46 43.91 -7.84
N LEU A 316 -10.44 43.47 -8.59
CA LEU A 316 -9.59 44.37 -9.37
C LEU A 316 -10.38 45.01 -10.52
N PHE A 317 -11.18 44.25 -11.24
CA PHE A 317 -12.05 44.74 -12.30
C PHE A 317 -13.04 45.78 -11.79
N LEU A 318 -13.71 45.52 -10.65
CA LEU A 318 -14.64 46.48 -10.05
C LEU A 318 -14.01 47.78 -9.55
N GLY A 319 -12.69 47.80 -9.41
CA GLY A 319 -11.90 49.02 -9.16
C GLY A 319 -12.03 50.02 -10.31
N ASN A 320 -11.98 49.53 -11.55
CA ASN A 320 -12.09 50.34 -12.75
C ASN A 320 -12.87 49.57 -13.84
N PRO A 321 -14.21 49.50 -13.72
CA PRO A 321 -15.03 48.66 -14.60
C PRO A 321 -15.11 49.23 -16.01
N VAL A 322 -14.81 48.40 -16.99
CA VAL A 322 -14.86 48.73 -18.42
C VAL A 322 -15.74 47.72 -19.13
N ASP A 323 -16.58 48.20 -20.08
CA ASP A 323 -17.32 47.33 -21.01
C ASP A 323 -16.32 46.76 -22.01
N ALA A 324 -15.72 45.63 -21.67
CA ALA A 324 -14.64 45.01 -22.44
C ALA A 324 -15.20 44.16 -23.61
N ASN A 325 -16.45 43.70 -23.52
CA ASN A 325 -17.11 42.92 -24.55
C ASN A 325 -17.93 43.82 -25.54
N GLN A 326 -18.00 45.15 -25.24
CA GLN A 326 -18.67 46.18 -26.05
C GLN A 326 -20.20 45.91 -26.31
N ASP A 327 -20.88 45.24 -25.37
CA ASP A 327 -22.31 44.95 -25.46
C ASP A 327 -23.18 46.09 -24.88
N GLY A 328 -22.57 47.17 -24.41
CA GLY A 328 -23.23 48.31 -23.80
C GLY A 328 -23.59 48.17 -22.35
N LYS A 329 -23.14 47.05 -21.69
CA LYS A 329 -23.37 46.76 -20.28
C LYS A 329 -22.09 46.25 -19.63
N VAL A 330 -21.81 46.73 -18.40
CA VAL A 330 -20.72 46.21 -17.60
C VAL A 330 -21.22 45.07 -16.75
N ASP A 331 -20.82 43.86 -17.10
CA ASP A 331 -21.21 42.67 -16.36
C ASP A 331 -20.02 41.75 -15.98
N TYR A 332 -20.30 40.57 -15.39
CA TYR A 332 -19.28 39.62 -14.97
C TYR A 332 -18.48 39.04 -16.16
N ARG A 333 -18.99 39.10 -17.40
CA ARG A 333 -18.32 38.60 -18.61
C ARG A 333 -17.16 39.48 -18.98
N ASP A 334 -17.30 40.80 -18.73
CA ASP A 334 -16.25 41.78 -18.97
C ASP A 334 -15.00 41.54 -18.12
N VAL A 335 -15.15 40.93 -16.93
CA VAL A 335 -14.00 40.57 -16.07
C VAL A 335 -13.01 39.67 -16.81
N THR A 336 -13.54 38.69 -17.56
CA THR A 336 -12.68 37.78 -18.32
C THR A 336 -12.07 38.42 -19.54
N SER A 337 -12.87 39.19 -20.29
CA SER A 337 -12.41 39.92 -21.45
C SER A 337 -11.39 40.99 -21.10
N ALA A 338 -11.65 41.80 -20.06
CA ALA A 338 -10.73 42.79 -19.54
C ALA A 338 -9.41 42.16 -19.02
N ALA A 339 -9.49 41.04 -18.36
CA ALA A 339 -8.31 40.32 -17.91
C ALA A 339 -7.48 39.75 -19.06
N ALA A 340 -8.13 39.26 -20.13
CA ALA A 340 -7.48 38.70 -21.32
C ALA A 340 -6.79 39.82 -22.15
N GLU A 341 -7.43 40.98 -22.28
CA GLU A 341 -6.96 42.08 -23.09
C GLU A 341 -6.01 43.01 -22.35
N GLY A 342 -5.86 42.86 -21.05
CA GLY A 342 -5.04 43.70 -20.21
C GLY A 342 -5.61 45.15 -20.04
N PHE A 343 -6.94 45.26 -20.19
CA PHE A 343 -7.68 46.55 -20.14
C PHE A 343 -7.87 47.11 -18.74
N ILE A 344 -7.43 46.44 -17.69
CA ILE A 344 -7.51 46.99 -16.35
C ILE A 344 -6.40 48.03 -16.23
N GLN A 345 -6.67 49.23 -16.77
CA GLN A 345 -5.86 50.41 -16.56
C GLN A 345 -6.18 50.92 -15.15
N GLY A 346 -5.12 51.01 -14.33
CA GLY A 346 -5.19 51.53 -12.98
C GLY A 346 -5.58 53.03 -12.92
#